data_5fb6967d64fdf7a2a8ca386aa005cef1
#
_entry.id   5fb6967d64fdf7a2a8ca386aa005cef1
#
_cell.length_a   1.000
_cell.length_b   1.000
_cell.length_c   1.000
_cell.angle_alpha   90.00
_cell.angle_beta   90.00
_cell.angle_gamma   90.00
#
_symmetry.space_group_name_H-M   'P 1'
#
loop_
_entity.id
_entity.type
_entity.pdbx_description
1 polymer ?
#
loop_
_entity_poly.entity_id
_entity_poly.type
_entity_poly.pdbx_seq_one_letter_code
_entity_poly.pdbx_strand_id
1 'polypeptide(L)'
;MAIAEQLSRNKRPISHFGPEGNLLGELEKCFRTYAETGVCQRRHYIHNEEEALQHGVPVGAFTNWYPTPPGSELLLYEGLHGGFVGNGVDVARWVDLLIGVVPVVNLEWIQKIHRDMKERGYSMEAVTDAILRRMHDYVHHICPQFSRTHINFQRVPLVDTSNPFSARDIPSLDESFVVIRFRNPKGINFPYLLSMIQGSFMTRPNCIVVPGGKMGMAMQLILTPLMLELMDRRRRAIPAGVGE
;
A
#
# COMPACT_ATOMS: atom_id res chain seq x y z
N MET A 1 2.48 -2.29 -25.57
CA MET A 1 2.94 -3.63 -26.02
C MET A 1 1.79 -4.61 -25.91
N ALA A 2 1.51 -5.42 -26.94
CA ALA A 2 0.44 -6.41 -26.87
C ALA A 2 0.82 -7.55 -25.92
N ILE A 3 -0.15 -8.09 -25.19
CA ILE A 3 0.03 -9.19 -24.20
C ILE A 3 0.77 -10.38 -24.82
N ALA A 4 0.52 -10.69 -26.10
CA ALA A 4 1.19 -11.77 -26.82
C ALA A 4 2.70 -11.55 -27.01
N GLU A 5 3.15 -10.31 -27.20
CA GLU A 5 4.57 -9.96 -27.35
C GLU A 5 5.30 -10.02 -26.01
N GLN A 6 4.60 -9.73 -24.92
CA GLN A 6 5.11 -9.83 -23.55
C GLN A 6 5.27 -11.29 -23.13
N LEU A 7 4.31 -12.16 -23.46
CA LEU A 7 4.38 -13.61 -23.24
C LEU A 7 5.54 -14.26 -23.99
N SER A 8 5.87 -13.76 -25.18
CA SER A 8 6.99 -14.31 -25.99
C SER A 8 8.36 -13.98 -25.42
N ARG A 9 8.53 -12.84 -24.77
CA ARG A 9 9.82 -12.39 -24.22
C ARG A 9 10.18 -13.06 -22.89
N ASN A 10 9.22 -13.19 -21.97
CA ASN A 10 9.50 -13.63 -20.58
C ASN A 10 8.84 -14.96 -20.18
N LYS A 11 8.09 -15.62 -21.06
CA LYS A 11 7.28 -16.82 -20.76
C LYS A 11 6.28 -16.63 -19.60
N ARG A 12 6.07 -15.39 -19.13
CA ARG A 12 5.16 -15.03 -18.03
C ARG A 12 4.33 -13.81 -18.43
N PRO A 13 3.03 -13.77 -18.08
CA PRO A 13 2.21 -12.60 -18.29
C PRO A 13 2.69 -11.46 -17.39
N ILE A 14 2.75 -10.23 -17.93
CA ILE A 14 3.00 -9.04 -17.14
C ILE A 14 1.89 -8.86 -16.12
N SER A 15 2.26 -8.62 -14.88
CA SER A 15 1.33 -8.34 -13.80
C SER A 15 1.60 -6.96 -13.20
N HIS A 16 0.57 -6.40 -12.53
CA HIS A 16 0.72 -5.15 -11.76
C HIS A 16 1.59 -5.32 -10.49
N PHE A 17 1.97 -6.54 -10.13
CA PHE A 17 2.93 -6.81 -9.06
C PHE A 17 4.39 -6.73 -9.55
N GLY A 18 4.62 -6.93 -10.84
CA GLY A 18 5.95 -6.90 -11.44
C GLY A 18 6.37 -5.50 -11.90
N PRO A 19 7.68 -5.27 -12.01
CA PRO A 19 8.21 -3.97 -12.44
C PRO A 19 7.87 -3.62 -13.89
N GLU A 20 7.63 -4.62 -14.74
CA GLU A 20 7.33 -4.42 -16.16
C GLU A 20 5.93 -3.82 -16.38
N GLY A 21 5.00 -4.05 -15.45
CA GLY A 21 3.64 -3.50 -15.48
C GLY A 21 3.52 -2.10 -14.90
N ASN A 22 4.62 -1.50 -14.44
CA ASN A 22 4.59 -0.26 -13.66
C ASN A 22 5.63 0.75 -14.12
N LEU A 23 5.33 2.04 -14.00
CA LEU A 23 6.27 3.13 -14.28
C LEU A 23 7.09 3.49 -13.04
N LEU A 24 7.85 2.52 -12.52
CA LEU A 24 8.58 2.67 -11.25
C LEU A 24 9.63 3.80 -11.29
N GLY A 25 10.27 4.03 -12.43
CA GLY A 25 11.17 5.18 -12.61
C GLY A 25 10.46 6.53 -12.50
N GLU A 26 9.23 6.64 -13.01
CA GLU A 26 8.43 7.86 -12.85
C GLU A 26 7.93 8.01 -11.41
N LEU A 27 7.63 6.92 -10.71
CA LEU A 27 7.27 6.95 -9.30
C LEU A 27 8.44 7.43 -8.44
N GLU A 28 9.63 6.88 -8.65
CA GLU A 28 10.86 7.34 -7.98
C GLU A 28 11.13 8.82 -8.25
N LYS A 29 11.03 9.23 -9.52
CA LYS A 29 11.19 10.63 -9.93
C LYS A 29 10.18 11.55 -9.25
N CYS A 30 8.91 11.13 -9.15
CA CYS A 30 7.87 11.88 -8.44
C CYS A 30 8.26 12.08 -6.97
N PHE A 31 8.64 11.03 -6.25
CA PHE A 31 9.02 11.12 -4.84
C PHE A 31 10.27 11.98 -4.64
N ARG A 32 11.29 11.77 -5.45
CA ARG A 32 12.52 12.58 -5.42
C ARG A 32 12.21 14.06 -5.65
N THR A 33 11.51 14.38 -6.74
CA THR A 33 11.20 15.78 -7.08
C THR A 33 10.36 16.43 -6.00
N TYR A 34 9.40 15.70 -5.41
CA TYR A 34 8.61 16.22 -4.30
C TYR A 34 9.47 16.46 -3.05
N ALA A 35 10.38 15.56 -2.72
CA ALA A 35 11.31 15.73 -1.60
C ALA A 35 12.19 16.99 -1.78
N GLU A 36 12.66 17.25 -2.99
CA GLU A 36 13.55 18.37 -3.34
C GLU A 36 12.81 19.71 -3.46
N THR A 37 11.62 19.71 -4.07
CA THR A 37 10.95 20.96 -4.50
C THR A 37 9.58 21.20 -3.87
N GLY A 38 8.96 20.16 -3.26
CA GLY A 38 7.60 20.22 -2.76
C GLY A 38 6.50 20.01 -3.80
N VAL A 39 6.87 19.79 -5.06
CA VAL A 39 5.92 19.57 -6.18
C VAL A 39 6.43 18.43 -7.04
N CYS A 40 5.54 17.56 -7.48
CA CYS A 40 5.84 16.53 -8.48
C CYS A 40 4.72 16.40 -9.49
N GLN A 41 4.97 15.66 -10.58
CA GLN A 41 3.96 15.38 -11.60
C GLN A 41 3.21 14.10 -11.25
N ARG A 42 1.89 14.15 -11.42
CA ARG A 42 0.99 13.01 -11.24
C ARG A 42 0.01 12.91 -12.40
N ARG A 43 -0.61 11.75 -12.57
CA ARG A 43 -1.71 11.53 -13.49
C ARG A 43 -2.73 10.59 -12.86
N HIS A 44 -3.96 10.65 -13.31
CA HIS A 44 -5.05 9.83 -12.84
C HIS A 44 -5.42 8.77 -13.88
N TYR A 45 -5.67 7.54 -13.44
CA TYR A 45 -6.22 6.48 -14.28
C TYR A 45 -7.73 6.47 -14.13
N ILE A 46 -8.46 6.45 -15.24
CA ILE A 46 -9.91 6.54 -15.27
C ILE A 46 -10.51 5.14 -15.12
N HIS A 47 -11.21 4.90 -14.03
CA HIS A 47 -11.77 3.58 -13.69
C HIS A 47 -13.22 3.40 -14.14
N ASN A 48 -14.00 4.48 -14.24
CA ASN A 48 -15.44 4.45 -14.49
C ASN A 48 -15.91 5.65 -15.30
N GLU A 49 -17.19 5.61 -15.73
CA GLU A 49 -17.81 6.66 -16.55
C GLU A 49 -17.93 8.00 -15.81
N GLU A 50 -18.10 8.00 -14.50
CA GLU A 50 -18.19 9.23 -13.70
C GLU A 50 -16.86 9.99 -13.74
N GLU A 51 -15.75 9.29 -13.53
CA GLU A 51 -14.39 9.85 -13.66
C GLU A 51 -14.10 10.28 -15.11
N ALA A 52 -14.59 9.51 -16.10
CA ALA A 52 -14.44 9.84 -17.51
C ALA A 52 -15.09 11.18 -17.85
N LEU A 53 -16.30 11.42 -17.36
CA LEU A 53 -17.02 12.69 -17.53
C LEU A 53 -16.30 13.83 -16.80
N GLN A 54 -15.84 13.60 -15.57
CA GLN A 54 -15.15 14.62 -14.78
C GLN A 54 -13.83 15.08 -15.41
N HIS A 55 -13.07 14.15 -15.97
CA HIS A 55 -11.73 14.42 -16.50
C HIS A 55 -11.67 14.63 -18.03
N GLY A 56 -12.76 14.34 -18.75
CA GLY A 56 -12.79 14.41 -20.20
C GLY A 56 -11.88 13.37 -20.90
N VAL A 57 -11.65 12.23 -20.24
CA VAL A 57 -10.75 11.16 -20.68
C VAL A 57 -11.51 9.83 -20.62
N PRO A 58 -11.43 8.96 -21.62
CA PRO A 58 -12.19 7.71 -21.64
C PRO A 58 -11.76 6.74 -20.52
N VAL A 59 -12.69 5.87 -20.10
CA VAL A 59 -12.41 4.78 -19.15
C VAL A 59 -11.26 3.92 -19.66
N GLY A 60 -10.35 3.52 -18.77
CA GLY A 60 -9.17 2.72 -19.11
C GLY A 60 -7.98 3.53 -19.63
N ALA A 61 -8.08 4.85 -19.70
CA ALA A 61 -6.99 5.74 -20.10
C ALA A 61 -6.44 6.55 -18.90
N PHE A 62 -5.30 7.19 -19.09
CA PHE A 62 -4.73 8.12 -18.13
C PHE A 62 -4.98 9.56 -18.54
N THR A 63 -5.17 10.45 -17.57
CA THR A 63 -5.09 11.90 -17.81
C THR A 63 -3.69 12.31 -18.26
N ASN A 64 -3.55 13.52 -18.79
CA ASN A 64 -2.24 14.13 -18.95
C ASN A 64 -1.56 14.30 -17.56
N TRP A 65 -0.24 14.43 -17.58
CA TRP A 65 0.53 14.75 -16.37
C TRP A 65 0.19 16.17 -15.90
N TYR A 66 -0.01 16.31 -14.60
CA TYR A 66 -0.26 17.60 -13.95
C TYR A 66 0.45 17.67 -12.59
N PRO A 67 0.83 18.86 -12.13
CA PRO A 67 1.55 19.02 -10.88
C PRO A 67 0.66 18.69 -9.66
N THR A 68 1.29 18.25 -8.58
CA THR A 68 0.64 18.24 -7.26
C THR A 68 0.33 19.67 -6.82
N PRO A 69 -0.67 19.90 -5.94
CA PRO A 69 -0.99 21.24 -5.46
C PRO A 69 0.24 21.92 -4.85
N PRO A 70 0.50 23.19 -5.18
CA PRO A 70 1.59 23.96 -4.58
C PRO A 70 1.33 24.15 -3.07
N GLY A 71 2.40 24.26 -2.28
CA GLY A 71 2.30 24.44 -0.83
C GLY A 71 1.90 23.20 -0.05
N SER A 72 1.86 22.03 -0.70
CA SER A 72 1.60 20.76 0.00
C SER A 72 2.73 20.45 0.99
N GLU A 73 2.39 20.21 2.25
CA GLU A 73 3.37 19.89 3.30
C GLU A 73 3.69 18.41 3.37
N LEU A 74 2.82 17.54 2.83
CA LEU A 74 2.94 16.09 2.85
C LEU A 74 2.50 15.50 1.52
N LEU A 75 3.26 14.54 1.00
CA LEU A 75 2.87 13.65 -0.08
C LEU A 75 2.47 12.31 0.50
N LEU A 76 1.19 11.96 0.39
CA LEU A 76 0.69 10.62 0.73
C LEU A 76 0.56 9.80 -0.56
N TYR A 77 1.25 8.68 -0.60
CA TYR A 77 1.12 7.69 -1.67
C TYR A 77 0.50 6.40 -1.12
N GLU A 78 -0.55 5.94 -1.77
CA GLU A 78 -1.14 4.62 -1.54
C GLU A 78 -0.95 3.77 -2.80
N GLY A 79 -0.38 2.58 -2.65
CA GLY A 79 -0.13 1.67 -3.76
C GLY A 79 0.83 0.54 -3.43
N LEU A 80 1.03 -0.35 -4.40
CA LEU A 80 1.77 -1.60 -4.23
C LEU A 80 3.29 -1.44 -4.20
N HIS A 81 3.83 -0.31 -4.67
CA HIS A 81 5.25 -0.18 -4.97
C HIS A 81 5.97 0.95 -4.21
N GLY A 82 5.35 1.51 -3.16
CA GLY A 82 5.95 2.58 -2.38
C GLY A 82 7.28 2.24 -1.69
N GLY A 83 7.56 0.95 -1.48
CA GLY A 83 8.81 0.43 -0.92
C GLY A 83 9.69 -0.32 -1.93
N PHE A 84 9.44 -0.17 -3.23
CA PHE A 84 10.15 -0.92 -4.26
C PHE A 84 11.63 -0.52 -4.35
N VAL A 85 12.50 -1.55 -4.45
CA VAL A 85 13.92 -1.43 -4.76
C VAL A 85 14.31 -2.57 -5.69
N GLY A 86 14.80 -2.24 -6.87
CA GLY A 86 15.23 -3.21 -7.87
C GLY A 86 15.39 -2.60 -9.26
N ASN A 87 16.06 -3.29 -10.16
CA ASN A 87 16.23 -2.87 -11.56
C ASN A 87 16.78 -1.44 -11.74
N GLY A 88 17.67 -1.00 -10.84
CA GLY A 88 18.24 0.35 -10.88
C GLY A 88 17.30 1.45 -10.34
N VAL A 89 16.14 1.10 -9.81
CA VAL A 89 15.16 2.01 -9.19
C VAL A 89 15.12 1.78 -7.68
N ASP A 90 15.10 2.85 -6.89
CA ASP A 90 14.98 2.82 -5.43
C ASP A 90 13.93 3.84 -4.95
N VAL A 91 12.65 3.44 -5.04
CA VAL A 91 11.52 4.26 -4.59
C VAL A 91 11.58 4.47 -3.08
N ALA A 92 11.95 3.42 -2.32
CA ALA A 92 11.98 3.45 -0.85
C ALA A 92 12.93 4.50 -0.27
N ARG A 93 13.99 4.85 -1.00
CA ARG A 93 14.99 5.85 -0.59
C ARG A 93 14.38 7.23 -0.33
N TRP A 94 13.32 7.56 -1.04
CA TRP A 94 12.68 8.88 -1.03
C TRP A 94 11.46 8.96 -0.12
N VAL A 95 11.22 7.92 0.69
CA VAL A 95 10.06 7.83 1.58
C VAL A 95 10.47 8.01 3.03
N ASP A 96 9.98 9.06 3.69
CA ASP A 96 10.26 9.33 5.11
C ASP A 96 9.57 8.34 6.04
N LEU A 97 8.35 7.93 5.72
CA LEU A 97 7.55 6.98 6.51
C LEU A 97 6.91 5.94 5.61
N LEU A 98 7.45 4.72 5.59
CA LEU A 98 6.94 3.60 4.83
C LEU A 98 6.10 2.69 5.71
N ILE A 99 4.82 2.58 5.39
CA ILE A 99 3.83 1.81 6.13
C ILE A 99 3.36 0.63 5.28
N GLY A 100 3.38 -0.58 5.84
CA GLY A 100 2.76 -1.75 5.25
C GLY A 100 1.38 -1.98 5.86
N VAL A 101 0.37 -2.14 5.01
CA VAL A 101 -0.99 -2.54 5.41
C VAL A 101 -1.34 -3.76 4.59
N VAL A 102 -1.34 -4.92 5.23
CA VAL A 102 -1.48 -6.19 4.51
C VAL A 102 -2.22 -7.22 5.36
N PRO A 103 -3.15 -7.99 4.81
CA PRO A 103 -3.68 -9.18 5.47
C PRO A 103 -2.66 -10.34 5.39
N VAL A 104 -2.89 -11.42 6.12
CA VAL A 104 -2.22 -12.69 5.79
C VAL A 104 -2.67 -13.16 4.41
N VAL A 105 -1.79 -13.85 3.70
CA VAL A 105 -1.99 -14.19 2.27
C VAL A 105 -3.31 -14.91 2.00
N ASN A 106 -3.73 -15.83 2.87
CA ASN A 106 -5.00 -16.54 2.69
C ASN A 106 -6.21 -15.59 2.76
N LEU A 107 -6.19 -14.62 3.68
CA LEU A 107 -7.23 -13.59 3.77
C LEU A 107 -7.22 -12.67 2.54
N GLU A 108 -6.04 -12.30 2.03
CA GLU A 108 -5.91 -11.51 0.80
C GLU A 108 -6.56 -12.22 -0.40
N TRP A 109 -6.34 -13.54 -0.51
CA TRP A 109 -6.95 -14.35 -1.58
C TRP A 109 -8.47 -14.45 -1.42
N ILE A 110 -8.96 -14.70 -0.21
CA ILE A 110 -10.41 -14.72 0.07
C ILE A 110 -11.04 -13.38 -0.36
N GLN A 111 -10.48 -12.26 0.10
CA GLN A 111 -10.97 -10.93 -0.26
C GLN A 111 -10.95 -10.69 -1.77
N LYS A 112 -9.87 -11.08 -2.44
CA LYS A 112 -9.74 -10.93 -3.90
C LYS A 112 -10.77 -11.79 -4.65
N ILE A 113 -10.94 -13.05 -4.25
CA ILE A 113 -11.89 -13.98 -4.88
C ILE A 113 -13.31 -13.40 -4.77
N HIS A 114 -13.75 -13.06 -3.56
CA HIS A 114 -15.08 -12.51 -3.33
C HIS A 114 -15.34 -11.21 -4.11
N ARG A 115 -14.39 -10.28 -4.08
CA ARG A 115 -14.50 -9.01 -4.81
C ARG A 115 -14.59 -9.24 -6.32
N ASP A 116 -13.66 -10.01 -6.90
CA ASP A 116 -13.57 -10.17 -8.34
C ASP A 116 -14.76 -10.98 -8.89
N MET A 117 -15.31 -11.92 -8.11
CA MET A 117 -16.55 -12.62 -8.46
C MET A 117 -17.78 -11.71 -8.35
N LYS A 118 -17.93 -10.98 -7.24
CA LYS A 118 -19.14 -10.18 -6.96
C LYS A 118 -19.19 -8.89 -7.80
N GLU A 119 -18.09 -8.18 -7.90
CA GLU A 119 -18.05 -6.85 -8.53
C GLU A 119 -17.69 -6.89 -10.01
N ARG A 120 -16.91 -7.90 -10.43
CA ARG A 120 -16.38 -8.00 -11.79
C ARG A 120 -16.95 -9.17 -12.59
N GLY A 121 -17.73 -10.04 -11.96
CA GLY A 121 -18.39 -11.17 -12.61
C GLY A 121 -17.45 -12.28 -13.09
N TYR A 122 -16.22 -12.36 -12.59
CA TYR A 122 -15.28 -13.41 -12.94
C TYR A 122 -15.67 -14.75 -12.30
N SER A 123 -15.36 -15.88 -12.96
CA SER A 123 -15.50 -17.18 -12.35
C SER A 123 -14.41 -17.43 -11.29
N MET A 124 -14.67 -18.36 -10.36
CA MET A 124 -13.70 -18.79 -9.34
C MET A 124 -12.40 -19.27 -9.99
N GLU A 125 -12.50 -20.07 -11.05
CA GLU A 125 -11.36 -20.61 -11.78
C GLU A 125 -10.50 -19.50 -12.40
N ALA A 126 -11.15 -18.51 -13.02
CA ALA A 126 -10.43 -17.36 -13.63
C ALA A 126 -9.69 -16.52 -12.58
N VAL A 127 -10.29 -16.30 -11.41
CA VAL A 127 -9.64 -15.58 -10.31
C VAL A 127 -8.49 -16.38 -9.73
N THR A 128 -8.70 -17.70 -9.49
CA THR A 128 -7.68 -18.61 -8.96
C THR A 128 -6.47 -18.67 -9.90
N ASP A 129 -6.70 -18.84 -11.19
CA ASP A 129 -5.64 -18.85 -12.20
C ASP A 129 -4.87 -17.51 -12.24
N ALA A 130 -5.59 -16.40 -12.13
CA ALA A 130 -4.97 -15.08 -12.06
C ALA A 130 -4.09 -14.89 -10.81
N ILE A 131 -4.51 -15.41 -9.65
CA ILE A 131 -3.73 -15.41 -8.39
C ILE A 131 -2.45 -16.22 -8.61
N LEU A 132 -2.58 -17.47 -9.04
CA LEU A 132 -1.44 -18.39 -9.19
C LEU A 132 -0.41 -17.88 -10.19
N ARG A 133 -0.84 -17.35 -11.32
CA ARG A 133 0.07 -16.75 -12.34
C ARG A 133 0.86 -15.57 -11.82
N ARG A 134 0.30 -14.78 -10.89
CA ARG A 134 0.91 -13.57 -10.34
C ARG A 134 1.76 -13.83 -9.09
N MET A 135 1.71 -15.03 -8.52
CA MET A 135 2.41 -15.36 -7.27
C MET A 135 3.91 -15.14 -7.35
N HIS A 136 4.52 -15.42 -8.49
CA HIS A 136 5.95 -15.19 -8.66
C HIS A 136 6.29 -13.70 -8.42
N ASP A 137 5.58 -12.79 -9.08
CA ASP A 137 5.83 -11.35 -8.95
C ASP A 137 5.46 -10.84 -7.56
N TYR A 138 4.39 -11.38 -6.96
CA TYR A 138 4.02 -11.08 -5.58
C TYR A 138 5.16 -11.41 -4.61
N VAL A 139 5.70 -12.63 -4.68
CA VAL A 139 6.79 -13.08 -3.79
C VAL A 139 8.08 -12.30 -4.03
N HIS A 140 8.42 -11.98 -5.28
CA HIS A 140 9.70 -11.35 -5.61
C HIS A 140 9.68 -9.83 -5.55
N HIS A 141 8.54 -9.19 -5.73
CA HIS A 141 8.45 -7.72 -5.84
C HIS A 141 7.59 -7.07 -4.76
N ILE A 142 6.56 -7.75 -4.24
CA ILE A 142 5.69 -7.20 -3.18
C ILE A 142 6.18 -7.60 -1.79
N CYS A 143 6.34 -8.90 -1.52
CA CYS A 143 6.74 -9.39 -0.19
C CYS A 143 8.04 -8.75 0.35
N PRO A 144 9.11 -8.56 -0.45
CA PRO A 144 10.35 -7.97 0.06
C PRO A 144 10.19 -6.54 0.58
N GLN A 145 9.18 -5.80 0.12
CA GLN A 145 8.93 -4.44 0.55
C GLN A 145 8.54 -4.37 2.04
N PHE A 146 7.83 -5.39 2.55
CA PHE A 146 7.42 -5.44 3.97
C PHE A 146 8.60 -5.55 4.94
N SER A 147 9.76 -6.01 4.50
CA SER A 147 10.98 -5.98 5.31
C SER A 147 11.55 -4.57 5.47
N ARG A 148 11.22 -3.66 4.56
CA ARG A 148 11.68 -2.26 4.54
C ARG A 148 10.74 -1.31 5.27
N THR A 149 9.48 -1.71 5.52
CA THR A 149 8.50 -0.85 6.20
C THR A 149 8.96 -0.44 7.60
N HIS A 150 8.70 0.80 7.95
CA HIS A 150 8.91 1.31 9.31
C HIS A 150 7.89 0.72 10.27
N ILE A 151 6.64 0.64 9.84
CA ILE A 151 5.52 0.05 10.58
C ILE A 151 4.74 -0.86 9.64
N ASN A 152 4.35 -2.03 10.15
CA ASN A 152 3.55 -3.00 9.42
C ASN A 152 2.27 -3.31 10.20
N PHE A 153 1.12 -3.15 9.56
CA PHE A 153 -0.19 -3.55 10.06
C PHE A 153 -0.61 -4.81 9.33
N GLN A 154 -0.59 -5.95 10.01
CA GLN A 154 -0.97 -7.22 9.42
C GLN A 154 -2.27 -7.73 10.04
N ARG A 155 -3.32 -7.82 9.24
CA ARG A 155 -4.59 -8.40 9.66
C ARG A 155 -4.52 -9.93 9.63
N VAL A 156 -4.87 -10.56 10.75
CA VAL A 156 -4.82 -12.01 10.97
C VAL A 156 -6.19 -12.49 11.41
N PRO A 157 -6.88 -13.36 10.63
CA PRO A 157 -8.15 -13.94 11.03
C PRO A 157 -8.01 -14.88 12.23
N LEU A 158 -9.07 -14.96 13.02
CA LEU A 158 -9.25 -15.90 14.13
C LEU A 158 -10.06 -17.12 13.73
N VAL A 159 -10.62 -17.11 12.53
CA VAL A 159 -11.37 -18.21 11.94
C VAL A 159 -10.49 -18.98 10.95
N ASP A 160 -10.89 -20.20 10.63
CA ASP A 160 -10.14 -21.04 9.69
C ASP A 160 -10.12 -20.43 8.28
N THR A 161 -8.95 -20.13 7.79
CA THR A 161 -8.66 -19.64 6.43
C THR A 161 -7.68 -20.55 5.70
N SER A 162 -7.48 -21.79 6.15
CA SER A 162 -6.52 -22.73 5.59
C SER A 162 -6.77 -23.04 4.11
N ASN A 163 -8.05 -23.05 3.69
CA ASN A 163 -8.43 -23.18 2.30
C ASN A 163 -9.15 -21.91 1.78
N PRO A 164 -8.42 -20.93 1.25
CA PRO A 164 -8.99 -19.67 0.77
C PRO A 164 -9.95 -19.84 -0.42
N PHE A 165 -9.85 -20.94 -1.15
CA PHE A 165 -10.69 -21.21 -2.32
C PHE A 165 -12.09 -21.76 -1.96
N SER A 166 -12.28 -22.24 -0.73
CA SER A 166 -13.56 -22.75 -0.24
C SER A 166 -14.22 -21.84 0.80
N ALA A 167 -13.62 -20.70 1.12
CA ALA A 167 -14.16 -19.77 2.10
C ALA A 167 -15.48 -19.15 1.59
N ARG A 168 -16.57 -19.34 2.36
CA ARG A 168 -17.90 -18.82 2.02
C ARG A 168 -18.03 -17.33 2.23
N ASP A 169 -17.36 -16.82 3.26
CA ASP A 169 -17.43 -15.42 3.68
C ASP A 169 -16.04 -14.84 3.91
N ILE A 170 -15.94 -13.54 3.79
CA ILE A 170 -14.72 -12.79 4.17
C ILE A 170 -14.76 -12.64 5.69
N PRO A 171 -13.74 -13.11 6.44
CA PRO A 171 -13.65 -12.85 7.87
C PRO A 171 -13.84 -11.37 8.20
N SER A 172 -14.72 -11.07 9.15
CA SER A 172 -15.00 -9.70 9.61
C SER A 172 -13.83 -9.11 10.41
N LEU A 173 -13.89 -7.82 10.71
CA LEU A 173 -12.89 -7.18 11.58
C LEU A 173 -12.93 -7.77 13.00
N ASP A 174 -14.12 -8.09 13.52
CA ASP A 174 -14.29 -8.67 14.86
C ASP A 174 -13.81 -10.13 14.94
N GLU A 175 -13.71 -10.81 13.81
CA GLU A 175 -13.09 -12.12 13.67
C GLU A 175 -11.60 -12.06 13.34
N SER A 176 -10.94 -10.96 13.66
CA SER A 176 -9.54 -10.75 13.33
C SER A 176 -8.78 -10.03 14.45
N PHE A 177 -7.48 -10.25 14.51
CA PHE A 177 -6.53 -9.33 15.14
C PHE A 177 -5.71 -8.58 14.08
N VAL A 178 -5.10 -7.48 14.51
CA VAL A 178 -4.06 -6.79 13.73
C VAL A 178 -2.75 -6.82 14.50
N VAL A 179 -1.75 -7.45 13.90
CA VAL A 179 -0.37 -7.46 14.41
C VAL A 179 0.35 -6.23 13.85
N ILE A 180 0.76 -5.32 14.74
CA ILE A 180 1.45 -4.09 14.37
C ILE A 180 2.92 -4.24 14.78
N ARG A 181 3.80 -4.33 13.79
CA ARG A 181 5.24 -4.46 13.97
C ARG A 181 5.94 -3.14 13.67
N PHE A 182 6.75 -2.67 14.59
CA PHE A 182 7.64 -1.54 14.41
C PHE A 182 9.04 -2.03 14.06
N ARG A 183 9.64 -1.50 12.99
CA ARG A 183 11.02 -1.80 12.61
C ARG A 183 12.01 -1.28 13.67
N ASN A 184 11.76 -0.06 14.15
CA ASN A 184 12.47 0.52 15.27
C ASN A 184 11.46 0.90 16.37
N PRO A 185 11.47 0.23 17.54
CA PRO A 185 10.54 0.51 18.64
C PRO A 185 10.94 1.73 19.49
N LYS A 186 12.12 2.33 19.25
CA LYS A 186 12.57 3.50 20.02
C LYS A 186 11.62 4.68 19.83
N GLY A 187 11.23 5.32 20.93
CA GLY A 187 10.31 6.45 20.91
C GLY A 187 8.83 6.08 20.86
N ILE A 188 8.48 4.80 20.68
CA ILE A 188 7.09 4.35 20.73
C ILE A 188 6.66 4.13 22.18
N ASN A 189 5.60 4.83 22.59
CA ASN A 189 5.04 4.68 23.94
C ASN A 189 4.04 3.50 23.98
N PHE A 190 4.57 2.27 24.08
CA PHE A 190 3.72 1.08 24.15
C PHE A 190 2.78 1.07 25.37
N PRO A 191 3.18 1.49 26.60
CA PRO A 191 2.25 1.60 27.70
C PRO A 191 1.04 2.48 27.41
N TYR A 192 1.25 3.62 26.73
CA TYR A 192 0.18 4.49 26.29
C TYR A 192 -0.72 3.79 25.27
N LEU A 193 -0.17 3.15 24.23
CA LEU A 193 -0.96 2.43 23.25
C LEU A 193 -1.81 1.32 23.88
N LEU A 194 -1.21 0.54 24.80
CA LEU A 194 -1.92 -0.51 25.53
C LEU A 194 -3.07 0.03 26.39
N SER A 195 -2.88 1.19 27.02
CA SER A 195 -3.93 1.82 27.83
C SER A 195 -5.08 2.37 27.00
N MET A 196 -4.78 2.88 25.79
CA MET A 196 -5.78 3.49 24.89
C MET A 196 -6.54 2.46 24.06
N ILE A 197 -5.92 1.34 23.71
CA ILE A 197 -6.52 0.32 22.83
C ILE A 197 -6.89 -0.90 23.67
N GLN A 198 -8.12 -0.91 24.18
CA GLN A 198 -8.61 -2.01 24.99
C GLN A 198 -8.55 -3.35 24.24
N GLY A 199 -8.06 -4.39 24.92
CA GLY A 199 -7.88 -5.73 24.35
C GLY A 199 -6.57 -5.90 23.58
N SER A 200 -5.70 -4.89 23.57
CA SER A 200 -4.36 -4.99 22.97
C SER A 200 -3.36 -5.63 23.96
N PHE A 201 -2.33 -6.25 23.38
CA PHE A 201 -1.23 -6.86 24.15
C PHE A 201 0.06 -6.90 23.32
N MET A 202 1.20 -7.01 24.01
CA MET A 202 2.50 -7.17 23.37
C MET A 202 2.81 -8.65 23.12
N THR A 203 3.31 -8.97 21.93
CA THR A 203 3.84 -10.32 21.61
C THR A 203 5.36 -10.33 21.55
N ARG A 204 5.97 -9.21 21.23
CA ARG A 204 7.42 -9.00 21.17
C ARG A 204 7.72 -7.54 21.56
N PRO A 205 8.98 -7.20 21.91
CA PRO A 205 9.35 -5.82 22.27
C PRO A 205 9.02 -4.75 21.21
N ASN A 206 8.80 -5.17 19.98
CA ASN A 206 8.47 -4.29 18.85
C ASN A 206 7.14 -4.64 18.17
N CYS A 207 6.29 -5.44 18.80
CA CYS A 207 5.02 -5.88 18.24
C CYS A 207 3.89 -5.76 19.25
N ILE A 208 2.88 -4.96 18.91
CA ILE A 208 1.59 -4.89 19.59
C ILE A 208 0.52 -5.56 18.74
N VAL A 209 -0.38 -6.29 19.39
CA VAL A 209 -1.55 -6.90 18.75
C VAL A 209 -2.79 -6.19 19.25
N VAL A 210 -3.66 -5.82 18.33
CA VAL A 210 -4.92 -5.12 18.63
C VAL A 210 -6.11 -5.87 18.03
N PRO A 211 -7.31 -5.82 18.64
CA PRO A 211 -8.52 -6.35 18.00
C PRO A 211 -8.74 -5.70 16.62
N GLY A 212 -9.18 -6.46 15.64
CA GLY A 212 -9.34 -5.98 14.27
C GLY A 212 -10.27 -4.78 14.14
N GLY A 213 -11.36 -4.75 14.91
CA GLY A 213 -12.27 -3.59 14.98
C GLY A 213 -11.63 -2.31 15.55
N LYS A 214 -10.43 -2.40 16.15
CA LYS A 214 -9.65 -1.26 16.65
C LYS A 214 -8.53 -0.81 15.72
N MET A 215 -8.40 -1.40 14.54
CA MET A 215 -7.34 -1.06 13.57
C MET A 215 -7.28 0.43 13.23
N GLY A 216 -8.43 1.04 12.93
CA GLY A 216 -8.51 2.47 12.59
C GLY A 216 -8.02 3.37 13.74
N MET A 217 -8.45 3.08 14.97
CA MET A 217 -7.99 3.78 16.17
C MET A 217 -6.47 3.60 16.38
N ALA A 218 -5.96 2.39 16.21
CA ALA A 218 -4.53 2.12 16.32
C ALA A 218 -3.73 2.90 15.27
N MET A 219 -4.20 2.94 14.03
CA MET A 219 -3.58 3.74 12.97
C MET A 219 -3.54 5.22 13.34
N GLN A 220 -4.64 5.79 13.82
CA GLN A 220 -4.69 7.20 14.25
C GLN A 220 -3.70 7.50 15.37
N LEU A 221 -3.70 6.68 16.43
CA LEU A 221 -2.83 6.89 17.59
C LEU A 221 -1.33 6.77 17.24
N ILE A 222 -0.99 5.92 16.28
CA ILE A 222 0.39 5.66 15.87
C ILE A 222 0.85 6.64 14.79
N LEU A 223 0.04 6.87 13.75
CA LEU A 223 0.48 7.60 12.57
C LEU A 223 0.34 9.10 12.71
N THR A 224 -0.68 9.60 13.42
CA THR A 224 -0.89 11.05 13.57
C THR A 224 0.33 11.77 14.15
N PRO A 225 0.92 11.33 15.30
CA PRO A 225 2.10 12.01 15.83
C PRO A 225 3.31 11.94 14.89
N LEU A 226 3.49 10.83 14.16
CA LEU A 226 4.58 10.68 13.19
C LEU A 226 4.40 11.61 11.99
N MET A 227 3.18 11.76 11.49
CA MET A 227 2.87 12.68 10.39
C MET A 227 3.09 14.14 10.80
N LEU A 228 2.64 14.51 11.99
CA LEU A 228 2.86 15.86 12.53
C LEU A 228 4.36 16.17 12.68
N GLU A 229 5.15 15.21 13.17
CA GLU A 229 6.61 15.35 13.26
C GLU A 229 7.26 15.53 11.87
N LEU A 230 6.80 14.81 10.85
CA LEU A 230 7.29 14.97 9.47
C LEU A 230 6.97 16.36 8.93
N MET A 231 5.74 16.84 9.14
CA MET A 231 5.33 18.19 8.73
C MET A 231 6.15 19.27 9.45
N ASP A 232 6.37 19.13 10.75
CA ASP A 232 7.18 20.08 11.51
C ASP A 232 8.65 20.07 11.09
N ARG A 233 9.22 18.91 10.78
CA ARG A 233 10.57 18.81 10.21
C ARG A 233 10.67 19.55 8.88
N ARG A 234 9.69 19.38 8.01
CA ARG A 234 9.64 20.06 6.72
C ARG A 234 9.53 21.57 6.88
N ARG A 235 8.63 22.08 7.74
CA ARG A 235 8.47 23.51 8.01
C ARG A 235 9.77 24.16 8.49
N ARG A 236 10.55 23.47 9.33
CA ARG A 236 11.86 23.93 9.81
C ARG A 236 12.95 23.90 8.74
N ALA A 237 12.83 23.00 7.75
CA ALA A 237 13.80 22.87 6.66
C ALA A 237 13.59 23.89 5.53
N ILE A 238 12.39 24.49 5.42
CA ILE A 238 12.12 25.58 4.47
C ILE A 238 12.66 26.87 5.09
N PRO A 239 13.65 27.55 4.47
CA PRO A 239 14.13 28.84 4.99
C PRO A 239 12.96 29.84 5.06
N ALA A 240 12.85 30.56 6.17
CA ALA A 240 11.92 31.67 6.30
C ALA A 240 12.33 32.76 5.26
N GLY A 241 11.66 32.75 4.09
CA GLY A 241 11.99 33.73 3.03
C GLY A 241 11.51 33.38 1.62
N VAL A 242 10.80 32.28 1.39
CA VAL A 242 10.23 31.95 0.08
C VAL A 242 8.71 31.86 0.19
N GLY A 243 8.11 32.99 0.55
CA GLY A 243 6.65 33.14 0.69
C GLY A 243 6.25 34.62 0.59
N GLU A 244 6.55 35.26 -0.54
CA GLU A 244 5.89 36.47 -1.03
C GLU A 244 5.68 36.35 -2.53
#